data_b8c566e948e59c5f007a782f35a0d44c
#
_entry.id   b8c566e948e59c5f007a782f35a0d44c
#
_cell.length_a   1.000
_cell.length_b   1.000
_cell.length_c   1.000
_cell.angle_alpha   90.00
_cell.angle_beta   90.00
_cell.angle_gamma   90.00
#
_symmetry.space_group_name_H-M   'P 1'
#
loop_
_entity.id
_entity.type
_entity.pdbx_description
1 polymer ?
#
loop_
_entity_poly.entity_id
_entity_poly.type
_entity_poly.pdbx_seq_one_letter_code
_entity_poly.pdbx_strand_id
1 'polypeptide(L)'
;GGCSWINKPYVEQLKNKEKQLKELLAPFCKVEGVIPMEHPEHYRNKVHAVFGENRYHDAISGIYEQKSHRIVPVNSCLIENAKADEIIVSIRGLLKSFHIRPYNEDTGYGLLRHVLIRTGHVTGQIMVVLVLASPILPSKNNFVKALLKLHPEITTVVINVNNRNTSMVLGDKEHVIYGKGYIEDELCGKRFRISPKSFYQVNPVQTEILYGKALEYA
;
A
#
# COMPACT_ATOMS: atom_id res chain seq x y z
N GLY A 1 -5.94 -14.49 -3.95
CA GLY A 1 -5.09 -13.43 -3.46
C GLY A 1 -3.87 -13.17 -4.30
N GLY A 2 -3.18 -12.08 -4.02
CA GLY A 2 -1.97 -11.69 -4.73
C GLY A 2 -0.71 -12.50 -4.38
N CYS A 3 -0.77 -13.40 -3.40
CA CYS A 3 0.38 -14.16 -2.92
C CYS A 3 0.23 -15.63 -3.27
N SER A 4 0.91 -16.09 -4.32
CA SER A 4 0.81 -17.48 -4.81
C SER A 4 1.32 -18.51 -3.80
N TRP A 5 2.16 -18.11 -2.84
CA TRP A 5 2.81 -19.02 -1.89
C TRP A 5 2.45 -18.76 -0.43
N ILE A 6 1.39 -17.98 -0.17
CA ILE A 6 1.00 -17.59 1.20
C ILE A 6 0.74 -18.81 2.11
N ASN A 7 0.29 -19.92 1.54
CA ASN A 7 -0.01 -21.17 2.27
C ASN A 7 1.22 -22.07 2.47
N LYS A 8 2.39 -21.67 1.98
CA LYS A 8 3.62 -22.45 2.14
C LYS A 8 4.43 -21.92 3.31
N PRO A 9 5.04 -22.81 4.13
CA PRO A 9 6.02 -22.39 5.14
C PRO A 9 7.13 -21.55 4.51
N TYR A 10 7.60 -20.53 5.20
CA TYR A 10 8.62 -19.60 4.65
C TYR A 10 9.90 -20.32 4.20
N VAL A 11 10.34 -21.32 4.97
CA VAL A 11 11.52 -22.16 4.61
C VAL A 11 11.31 -22.88 3.27
N GLU A 12 10.08 -23.34 2.99
CA GLU A 12 9.76 -23.97 1.70
C GLU A 12 9.75 -22.94 0.56
N GLN A 13 9.24 -21.72 0.84
CA GLN A 13 9.29 -20.63 -0.13
C GLN A 13 10.73 -20.30 -0.54
N LEU A 14 11.66 -20.25 0.44
CA LEU A 14 13.10 -20.01 0.18
C LEU A 14 13.71 -21.12 -0.67
N LYS A 15 13.46 -22.39 -0.33
CA LYS A 15 13.95 -23.55 -1.11
C LYS A 15 13.44 -23.52 -2.55
N ASN A 16 12.17 -23.20 -2.75
CA ASN A 16 11.59 -23.10 -4.09
C ASN A 16 12.21 -21.95 -4.92
N LYS A 17 12.43 -20.80 -4.31
CA LYS A 17 13.11 -19.65 -4.96
C LYS A 17 14.55 -20.01 -5.32
N GLU A 18 15.28 -20.64 -4.40
CA GLU A 18 16.65 -21.06 -4.64
C GLU A 18 16.74 -22.10 -5.77
N LYS A 19 15.83 -23.08 -5.78
CA LYS A 19 15.73 -24.06 -6.87
C LYS A 19 15.51 -23.40 -8.23
N GLN A 20 14.53 -22.49 -8.33
CA GLN A 20 14.26 -21.75 -9.56
C GLN A 20 15.47 -20.94 -10.04
N LEU A 21 16.18 -20.25 -9.12
CA LEU A 21 17.38 -19.49 -9.46
C LEU A 21 18.51 -20.41 -9.94
N LYS A 22 18.73 -21.53 -9.28
CA LYS A 22 19.73 -22.54 -9.71
C LYS A 22 19.42 -23.06 -11.10
N GLU A 23 18.18 -23.40 -11.40
CA GLU A 23 17.76 -23.89 -12.73
C GLU A 23 17.97 -22.83 -13.83
N LEU A 24 17.63 -21.56 -13.53
CA LEU A 24 17.77 -20.46 -14.50
C LEU A 24 19.22 -20.06 -14.75
N LEU A 25 20.06 -20.08 -13.72
CA LEU A 25 21.43 -19.57 -13.77
C LEU A 25 22.49 -20.65 -13.97
N ALA A 26 22.12 -21.94 -13.93
CA ALA A 26 23.06 -23.07 -14.10
C ALA A 26 24.01 -22.95 -15.28
N PRO A 27 23.61 -22.44 -16.47
CA PRO A 27 24.54 -22.29 -17.61
C PRO A 27 25.58 -21.17 -17.42
N PHE A 28 25.36 -20.25 -16.45
CA PHE A 28 26.14 -19.01 -16.33
C PHE A 28 26.98 -18.95 -15.08
N CYS A 29 26.43 -19.38 -13.93
CA CYS A 29 27.11 -19.28 -12.64
C CYS A 29 26.53 -20.23 -11.60
N LYS A 30 27.30 -20.42 -10.50
CA LYS A 30 26.84 -21.10 -9.30
C LYS A 30 26.04 -20.13 -8.44
N VAL A 31 24.84 -20.53 -8.01
CA VAL A 31 24.03 -19.80 -7.03
C VAL A 31 24.44 -20.25 -5.63
N GLU A 32 24.90 -19.32 -4.81
CA GLU A 32 25.37 -19.58 -3.44
C GLU A 32 24.23 -19.88 -2.48
N GLY A 33 23.10 -19.16 -2.61
CA GLY A 33 21.90 -19.33 -1.79
C GLY A 33 21.01 -18.11 -1.83
N VAL A 34 19.83 -18.23 -1.19
CA VAL A 34 18.88 -17.11 -1.04
C VAL A 34 19.03 -16.55 0.37
N ILE A 35 19.27 -15.26 0.50
CA ILE A 35 19.34 -14.56 1.78
C ILE A 35 17.92 -14.43 2.33
N PRO A 36 17.61 -15.04 3.48
CA PRO A 36 16.29 -14.99 4.07
C PRO A 36 16.00 -13.63 4.71
N MET A 37 14.72 -13.29 4.87
CA MET A 37 14.27 -12.24 5.75
C MET A 37 14.00 -12.85 7.13
N GLU A 38 14.43 -12.19 8.19
CA GLU A 38 14.25 -12.66 9.56
C GLU A 38 12.77 -12.67 9.98
N HIS A 39 12.07 -11.55 9.66
CA HIS A 39 10.65 -11.37 9.93
C HIS A 39 9.89 -11.13 8.62
N PRO A 40 9.44 -12.19 7.90
CA PRO A 40 8.88 -12.08 6.56
C PRO A 40 7.42 -11.61 6.53
N GLU A 41 6.93 -11.03 7.62
CA GLU A 41 5.56 -10.52 7.77
C GLU A 41 5.56 -9.01 7.99
N HIS A 42 4.45 -8.36 7.61
CA HIS A 42 4.18 -6.93 7.83
C HIS A 42 5.26 -5.94 7.35
N TYR A 43 6.12 -6.38 6.44
CA TYR A 43 7.26 -5.58 5.95
C TYR A 43 6.89 -4.52 4.92
N ARG A 44 5.72 -4.66 4.27
CA ARG A 44 5.35 -3.84 3.12
C ARG A 44 4.95 -2.44 3.57
N ASN A 45 5.79 -1.45 3.26
CA ASN A 45 5.62 -0.05 3.64
C ASN A 45 4.74 0.77 2.68
N LYS A 46 4.24 0.17 1.60
CA LYS A 46 3.28 0.77 0.67
C LYS A 46 2.10 -0.17 0.50
N VAL A 47 0.96 0.24 1.01
CA VAL A 47 -0.29 -0.52 1.00
C VAL A 47 -1.32 0.19 0.15
N HIS A 48 -2.06 -0.56 -0.64
CA HIS A 48 -3.06 -0.04 -1.54
C HIS A 48 -4.34 -0.87 -1.45
N ALA A 49 -5.45 -0.21 -1.10
CA ALA A 49 -6.76 -0.83 -1.08
C ALA A 49 -7.71 -0.15 -2.08
N VAL A 50 -8.46 -0.95 -2.81
CA VAL A 50 -9.62 -0.51 -3.57
C VAL A 50 -10.84 -0.44 -2.65
N PHE A 51 -11.72 0.51 -2.90
CA PHE A 51 -12.98 0.68 -2.18
C PHE A 51 -14.17 0.41 -3.10
N GLY A 52 -15.19 -0.23 -2.57
CA GLY A 52 -16.43 -0.54 -3.28
C GLY A 52 -17.57 -0.84 -2.32
N GLU A 53 -18.69 -1.29 -2.85
CA GLU A 53 -19.87 -1.71 -2.08
C GLU A 53 -20.11 -3.21 -2.28
N ASN A 54 -20.58 -3.89 -1.23
CA ASN A 54 -21.09 -5.25 -1.34
C ASN A 54 -22.54 -5.25 -1.87
N ARG A 55 -23.15 -6.44 -2.02
CA ARG A 55 -24.55 -6.59 -2.45
C ARG A 55 -25.59 -5.95 -1.50
N TYR A 56 -25.19 -5.59 -0.28
CA TYR A 56 -26.03 -4.94 0.73
C TYR A 56 -25.78 -3.44 0.80
N HIS A 57 -24.98 -2.87 -0.13
CA HIS A 57 -24.54 -1.49 -0.13
C HIS A 57 -23.67 -1.07 1.05
N ASP A 58 -23.07 -2.04 1.75
CA ASP A 58 -22.05 -1.72 2.74
C ASP A 58 -20.70 -1.49 2.05
N ALA A 59 -19.96 -0.51 2.54
CA ALA A 59 -18.62 -0.23 2.05
C ALA A 59 -17.67 -1.39 2.36
N ILE A 60 -16.93 -1.83 1.37
CA ILE A 60 -15.85 -2.81 1.48
C ILE A 60 -14.56 -2.22 0.97
N SER A 61 -13.43 -2.75 1.45
CA SER A 61 -12.10 -2.41 0.96
C SER A 61 -11.25 -3.67 0.85
N GLY A 62 -10.37 -3.71 -0.14
CA GLY A 62 -9.53 -4.87 -0.38
C GLY A 62 -8.78 -4.78 -1.70
N ILE A 63 -8.68 -5.88 -2.41
CA ILE A 63 -8.01 -6.00 -3.70
C ILE A 63 -8.97 -6.52 -4.76
N TYR A 64 -8.73 -6.16 -6.03
CA TYR A 64 -9.46 -6.77 -7.12
C TYR A 64 -9.09 -8.25 -7.29
N GLU A 65 -10.09 -9.08 -7.49
CA GLU A 65 -9.88 -10.42 -8.01
C GLU A 65 -9.27 -10.34 -9.41
N GLN A 66 -8.36 -11.24 -9.71
CA GLN A 66 -7.64 -11.24 -10.98
C GLN A 66 -8.60 -11.23 -12.19
N LYS A 67 -8.36 -10.30 -13.12
CA LYS A 67 -9.14 -10.09 -14.35
C LYS A 67 -10.62 -9.75 -14.11
N SER A 68 -10.96 -9.12 -12.98
CA SER A 68 -12.32 -8.68 -12.68
C SER A 68 -12.32 -7.38 -11.87
N HIS A 69 -13.51 -6.71 -11.78
CA HIS A 69 -13.73 -5.60 -10.84
C HIS A 69 -14.33 -6.07 -9.51
N ARG A 70 -14.40 -7.39 -9.27
CA ARG A 70 -14.88 -7.92 -8.00
C ARG A 70 -13.83 -7.68 -6.92
N ILE A 71 -14.25 -7.03 -5.84
CA ILE A 71 -13.38 -6.77 -4.70
C ILE A 71 -13.39 -7.97 -3.75
N VAL A 72 -12.22 -8.49 -3.45
CA VAL A 72 -12.00 -9.44 -2.35
C VAL A 72 -11.73 -8.62 -1.09
N PRO A 73 -12.64 -8.63 -0.09
CA PRO A 73 -12.44 -7.84 1.12
C PRO A 73 -11.20 -8.29 1.89
N VAL A 74 -10.41 -7.32 2.35
CA VAL A 74 -9.23 -7.54 3.18
C VAL A 74 -9.31 -6.63 4.39
N ASN A 75 -9.20 -7.19 5.59
CA ASN A 75 -9.12 -6.46 6.85
C ASN A 75 -7.70 -6.45 7.41
N SER A 76 -6.93 -7.47 7.09
CA SER A 76 -5.56 -7.65 7.51
C SER A 76 -4.82 -8.51 6.48
N CYS A 77 -3.56 -8.20 6.24
CA CYS A 77 -2.70 -8.91 5.30
C CYS A 77 -1.37 -9.25 5.98
N LEU A 78 -0.90 -10.50 5.81
CA LEU A 78 0.33 -10.96 6.45
C LEU A 78 1.59 -10.20 6.00
N ILE A 79 1.59 -9.62 4.79
CA ILE A 79 2.77 -8.90 4.29
C ILE A 79 2.66 -7.38 4.38
N GLU A 80 1.44 -6.84 4.47
CA GLU A 80 1.21 -5.39 4.55
C GLU A 80 1.47 -4.88 5.97
N ASN A 81 1.90 -3.63 6.08
CA ASN A 81 2.09 -2.99 7.38
C ASN A 81 0.76 -3.00 8.15
N ALA A 82 0.76 -3.58 9.36
CA ALA A 82 -0.45 -3.78 10.14
C ALA A 82 -1.18 -2.46 10.47
N LYS A 83 -0.43 -1.38 10.73
CA LYS A 83 -1.02 -0.07 10.98
C LYS A 83 -1.71 0.51 9.74
N ALA A 84 -1.16 0.25 8.56
CA ALA A 84 -1.80 0.64 7.29
C ALA A 84 -3.15 -0.08 7.10
N ASP A 85 -3.22 -1.37 7.41
CA ASP A 85 -4.48 -2.15 7.38
C ASP A 85 -5.52 -1.57 8.34
N GLU A 86 -5.13 -1.26 9.59
CA GLU A 86 -6.00 -0.63 10.58
C GLU A 86 -6.55 0.72 10.10
N ILE A 87 -5.72 1.56 9.49
CA ILE A 87 -6.13 2.85 8.94
C ILE A 87 -7.13 2.67 7.79
N ILE A 88 -6.91 1.72 6.89
CA ILE A 88 -7.83 1.41 5.78
C ILE A 88 -9.19 0.98 6.33
N VAL A 89 -9.22 0.10 7.32
CA VAL A 89 -10.46 -0.36 7.99
C VAL A 89 -11.18 0.81 8.65
N SER A 90 -10.44 1.71 9.33
CA SER A 90 -11.01 2.90 9.96
C SER A 90 -11.60 3.87 8.93
N ILE A 91 -10.89 4.14 7.83
CA ILE A 91 -11.42 4.96 6.73
C ILE A 91 -12.73 4.37 6.20
N ARG A 92 -12.77 3.05 5.96
CA ARG A 92 -14.00 2.36 5.54
C ARG A 92 -15.16 2.58 6.52
N GLY A 93 -14.89 2.51 7.83
CA GLY A 93 -15.88 2.76 8.87
C GLY A 93 -16.42 4.20 8.90
N LEU A 94 -15.58 5.17 8.53
CA LEU A 94 -15.96 6.59 8.49
C LEU A 94 -16.84 6.95 7.29
N LEU A 95 -16.82 6.20 6.19
CA LEU A 95 -17.47 6.58 4.93
C LEU A 95 -18.95 6.89 5.09
N LYS A 96 -19.69 6.06 5.84
CA LYS A 96 -21.12 6.22 6.05
C LYS A 96 -21.44 7.52 6.79
N SER A 97 -20.68 7.83 7.85
CA SER A 97 -20.86 9.02 8.69
C SER A 97 -20.58 10.33 7.95
N PHE A 98 -19.75 10.28 6.93
CA PHE A 98 -19.37 11.44 6.12
C PHE A 98 -20.04 11.49 4.75
N HIS A 99 -21.01 10.59 4.49
CA HIS A 99 -21.72 10.48 3.20
C HIS A 99 -20.78 10.33 2.01
N ILE A 100 -19.67 9.62 2.18
CA ILE A 100 -18.69 9.31 1.15
C ILE A 100 -19.05 7.95 0.56
N ARG A 101 -19.44 7.91 -0.71
CA ARG A 101 -19.70 6.65 -1.40
C ARG A 101 -18.43 6.13 -2.05
N PRO A 102 -18.14 4.81 -1.91
CA PRO A 102 -17.15 4.16 -2.75
C PRO A 102 -17.48 4.35 -4.23
N TYR A 103 -16.43 4.47 -5.05
CA TYR A 103 -16.60 4.60 -6.50
C TYR A 103 -16.87 3.23 -7.12
N ASN A 104 -17.83 3.19 -8.03
CA ASN A 104 -18.13 1.99 -8.81
C ASN A 104 -17.61 2.19 -10.24
N GLU A 105 -16.66 1.37 -10.66
CA GLU A 105 -15.99 1.46 -11.96
C GLU A 105 -16.93 1.16 -13.14
N ASP A 106 -17.99 0.34 -12.92
CA ASP A 106 -18.92 -0.04 -13.97
C ASP A 106 -19.96 1.04 -14.25
N THR A 107 -20.39 1.76 -13.20
CA THR A 107 -21.43 2.80 -13.33
C THR A 107 -20.85 4.22 -13.39
N GLY A 108 -19.62 4.42 -12.98
CA GLY A 108 -18.98 5.73 -12.87
C GLY A 108 -19.47 6.58 -11.69
N TYR A 109 -20.27 6.01 -10.77
CA TYR A 109 -20.80 6.71 -9.61
C TYR A 109 -19.99 6.46 -8.35
N GLY A 110 -19.98 7.45 -7.46
CA GLY A 110 -19.26 7.43 -6.19
C GLY A 110 -18.05 8.34 -6.19
N LEU A 111 -17.32 8.38 -5.08
CA LEU A 111 -16.23 9.32 -4.87
C LEU A 111 -14.91 8.63 -4.56
N LEU A 112 -14.84 7.78 -3.52
CA LEU A 112 -13.60 7.17 -3.06
C LEU A 112 -13.30 5.92 -3.88
N ARG A 113 -12.23 5.97 -4.67
CA ARG A 113 -11.76 4.85 -5.50
C ARG A 113 -10.79 3.97 -4.74
N HIS A 114 -9.74 4.58 -4.22
CA HIS A 114 -8.65 3.85 -3.55
C HIS A 114 -8.14 4.62 -2.35
N VAL A 115 -7.51 3.90 -1.45
CA VAL A 115 -6.66 4.47 -0.40
C VAL A 115 -5.26 3.88 -0.56
N LEU A 116 -4.26 4.76 -0.65
CA LEU A 116 -2.86 4.39 -0.63
C LEU A 116 -2.26 4.87 0.70
N ILE A 117 -1.58 3.97 1.40
CA ILE A 117 -0.85 4.30 2.63
C ILE A 117 0.63 4.04 2.41
N ARG A 118 1.45 4.96 2.86
CA ARG A 118 2.90 4.81 2.93
C ARG A 118 3.36 5.01 4.36
N THR A 119 4.22 4.11 4.82
CA THR A 119 4.80 4.16 6.16
C THR A 119 6.31 4.27 6.07
N GLY A 120 6.90 5.18 6.83
CA GLY A 120 8.35 5.24 7.05
C GLY A 120 8.75 4.14 8.02
N HIS A 121 9.68 3.27 7.62
CA HIS A 121 10.13 2.15 8.44
C HIS A 121 10.92 2.62 9.66
N VAL A 122 11.85 3.56 9.46
CA VAL A 122 12.69 4.12 10.53
C VAL A 122 12.00 5.26 11.25
N THR A 123 11.32 6.14 10.51
CA THR A 123 10.73 7.36 11.08
C THR A 123 9.35 7.17 11.70
N GLY A 124 8.66 6.08 11.36
CA GLY A 124 7.27 5.85 11.77
C GLY A 124 6.25 6.82 11.16
N GLN A 125 6.67 7.70 10.24
CA GLN A 125 5.77 8.66 9.59
C GLN A 125 4.77 7.93 8.68
N ILE A 126 3.51 8.39 8.68
CA ILE A 126 2.44 7.77 7.88
C ILE A 126 1.80 8.81 6.98
N MET A 127 1.73 8.48 5.69
CA MET A 127 1.00 9.24 4.68
C MET A 127 -0.24 8.46 4.23
N VAL A 128 -1.38 9.12 4.27
CA VAL A 128 -2.65 8.62 3.72
C VAL A 128 -2.96 9.38 2.44
N VAL A 129 -3.18 8.66 1.35
CA VAL A 129 -3.60 9.23 0.06
C VAL A 129 -5.00 8.72 -0.27
N LEU A 130 -5.97 9.63 -0.28
CA LEU A 130 -7.34 9.35 -0.70
C LEU A 130 -7.45 9.59 -2.19
N VAL A 131 -7.66 8.53 -2.96
CA VAL A 131 -7.84 8.62 -4.42
C VAL A 131 -9.32 8.80 -4.72
N LEU A 132 -9.68 9.98 -5.20
CA LEU A 132 -11.05 10.40 -5.41
C LEU A 132 -11.36 10.58 -6.90
N ALA A 133 -12.59 10.29 -7.32
CA ALA A 133 -13.09 10.57 -8.66
C ALA A 133 -13.27 12.08 -8.92
N SER A 134 -13.38 12.90 -7.87
CA SER A 134 -13.48 14.37 -7.95
C SER A 134 -12.66 15.03 -6.83
N PRO A 135 -12.31 16.33 -6.96
CA PRO A 135 -11.45 16.99 -5.96
C PRO A 135 -12.17 17.34 -4.65
N ILE A 136 -13.50 17.20 -4.60
CA ILE A 136 -14.31 17.65 -3.48
C ILE A 136 -14.59 16.49 -2.52
N LEU A 137 -13.98 16.55 -1.33
CA LEU A 137 -14.27 15.63 -0.23
C LEU A 137 -15.33 16.26 0.69
N PRO A 138 -16.51 15.65 0.87
CA PRO A 138 -17.53 16.16 1.80
C PRO A 138 -16.98 16.28 3.22
N SER A 139 -17.31 17.39 3.87
CA SER A 139 -16.89 17.66 5.28
C SER A 139 -15.41 17.40 5.54
N LYS A 140 -14.54 17.73 4.57
CA LYS A 140 -13.11 17.44 4.54
C LYS A 140 -12.41 17.62 5.89
N ASN A 141 -12.59 18.78 6.53
CA ASN A 141 -11.91 19.10 7.79
C ASN A 141 -12.37 18.19 8.95
N ASN A 142 -13.67 17.87 9.01
CA ASN A 142 -14.21 16.99 10.03
C ASN A 142 -13.81 15.52 9.77
N PHE A 143 -13.77 15.10 8.52
CA PHE A 143 -13.25 13.78 8.14
C PHE A 143 -11.79 13.60 8.59
N VAL A 144 -10.92 14.57 8.27
CA VAL A 144 -9.52 14.55 8.71
C VAL A 144 -9.41 14.52 10.23
N LYS A 145 -10.17 15.39 10.94
CA LYS A 145 -10.19 15.38 12.42
C LYS A 145 -10.62 14.02 12.99
N ALA A 146 -11.66 13.39 12.44
CA ALA A 146 -12.12 12.07 12.87
C ALA A 146 -11.06 10.99 12.63
N LEU A 147 -10.41 11.01 11.47
CA LEU A 147 -9.35 10.08 11.13
C LEU A 147 -8.14 10.24 12.06
N LEU A 148 -7.69 11.46 12.31
CA LEU A 148 -6.57 11.76 13.22
C LEU A 148 -6.90 11.45 14.69
N LYS A 149 -8.16 11.51 15.08
CA LYS A 149 -8.57 11.07 16.42
C LYS A 149 -8.40 9.56 16.61
N LEU A 150 -8.63 8.77 15.55
CA LEU A 150 -8.45 7.32 15.57
C LEU A 150 -6.97 6.93 15.38
N HIS A 151 -6.25 7.71 14.59
CA HIS A 151 -4.86 7.46 14.18
C HIS A 151 -4.00 8.72 14.28
N PRO A 152 -3.61 9.14 15.51
CA PRO A 152 -2.83 10.36 15.73
C PRO A 152 -1.42 10.30 15.12
N GLU A 153 -0.93 9.11 14.80
CA GLU A 153 0.36 8.86 14.14
C GLU A 153 0.40 9.26 12.67
N ILE A 154 -0.75 9.56 12.04
CA ILE A 154 -0.79 10.03 10.65
C ILE A 154 -0.10 11.38 10.53
N THR A 155 0.96 11.44 9.72
CA THR A 155 1.79 12.62 9.51
C THR A 155 1.22 13.55 8.45
N THR A 156 0.58 12.99 7.41
CA THR A 156 0.03 13.78 6.31
C THR A 156 -1.11 13.05 5.60
N VAL A 157 -2.08 13.83 5.09
CA VAL A 157 -3.20 13.34 4.29
C VAL A 157 -3.27 14.12 2.98
N VAL A 158 -3.34 13.40 1.87
CA VAL A 158 -3.37 13.94 0.51
C VAL A 158 -4.62 13.42 -0.21
N ILE A 159 -5.31 14.29 -0.93
CA ILE A 159 -6.28 13.90 -1.96
C ILE A 159 -5.52 13.79 -3.28
N ASN A 160 -5.63 12.65 -3.95
CA ASN A 160 -5.23 12.48 -5.34
C ASN A 160 -6.50 12.34 -6.19
N VAL A 161 -6.61 13.13 -7.25
CA VAL A 161 -7.80 13.14 -8.12
C VAL A 161 -7.54 12.26 -9.33
N ASN A 162 -8.29 11.17 -9.44
CA ASN A 162 -8.29 10.30 -10.61
C ASN A 162 -9.72 10.14 -11.13
N ASN A 163 -10.07 10.95 -12.13
CA ASN A 163 -11.37 10.93 -12.80
C ASN A 163 -11.33 10.18 -14.14
N ARG A 164 -10.26 9.45 -14.42
CA ARG A 164 -10.08 8.72 -15.69
C ARG A 164 -10.56 7.28 -15.55
N ASN A 165 -11.06 6.74 -16.66
CA ASN A 165 -11.29 5.29 -16.77
C ASN A 165 -9.98 4.64 -17.22
N THR A 166 -9.13 4.26 -16.27
CA THR A 166 -7.78 3.74 -16.47
C THR A 166 -7.39 2.79 -15.33
N SER A 167 -6.50 1.86 -15.65
CA SER A 167 -5.90 0.97 -14.65
C SER A 167 -4.90 1.68 -13.71
N MET A 168 -4.54 2.94 -14.01
CA MET A 168 -3.66 3.73 -13.15
C MET A 168 -4.39 4.14 -11.88
N VAL A 169 -3.81 3.82 -10.72
CA VAL A 169 -4.41 4.15 -9.41
C VAL A 169 -4.39 5.64 -9.15
N LEU A 170 -3.24 6.30 -9.36
CA LEU A 170 -3.07 7.72 -9.08
C LEU A 170 -3.29 8.57 -10.33
N GLY A 171 -4.10 9.61 -10.18
CA GLY A 171 -4.27 10.68 -11.16
C GLY A 171 -3.18 11.74 -11.07
N ASP A 172 -3.30 12.81 -11.86
CA ASP A 172 -2.24 13.82 -11.99
C ASP A 172 -2.31 14.94 -10.94
N LYS A 173 -3.49 15.23 -10.41
CA LYS A 173 -3.72 16.33 -9.48
C LYS A 173 -3.71 15.85 -8.03
N GLU A 174 -2.97 16.57 -7.20
CA GLU A 174 -2.86 16.29 -5.77
C GLU A 174 -3.16 17.53 -4.94
N HIS A 175 -3.84 17.35 -3.80
CA HIS A 175 -4.17 18.40 -2.84
C HIS A 175 -3.83 17.93 -1.45
N VAL A 176 -2.89 18.59 -0.79
CA VAL A 176 -2.57 18.32 0.62
C VAL A 176 -3.70 18.88 1.48
N ILE A 177 -4.30 18.04 2.31
CA ILE A 177 -5.38 18.44 3.22
C ILE A 177 -5.01 18.36 4.70
N TYR A 178 -3.85 17.75 5.01
CA TYR A 178 -3.21 17.74 6.31
C TYR A 178 -1.71 17.47 6.16
N GLY A 179 -0.89 18.11 6.99
CA GLY A 179 0.56 17.90 7.01
C GLY A 179 1.29 18.50 5.80
N LYS A 180 2.41 17.90 5.41
CA LYS A 180 3.34 18.44 4.40
C LYS A 180 3.13 17.88 2.99
N GLY A 181 2.30 16.83 2.81
CA GLY A 181 2.11 16.14 1.53
C GLY A 181 3.21 15.13 1.18
N TYR A 182 4.12 14.87 2.08
CA TYR A 182 5.16 13.86 1.97
C TYR A 182 5.52 13.31 3.35
N ILE A 183 6.15 12.17 3.39
CA ILE A 183 6.84 11.62 4.56
C ILE A 183 8.33 11.53 4.28
N GLU A 184 9.12 11.40 5.34
CA GLU A 184 10.53 11.11 5.25
C GLU A 184 10.81 9.73 5.84
N ASP A 185 11.77 9.03 5.27
CA ASP A 185 12.25 7.76 5.79
C ASP A 185 13.76 7.67 5.60
N GLU A 186 14.38 6.71 6.25
CA GLU A 186 15.81 6.45 6.15
C GLU A 186 16.05 5.06 5.56
N LEU A 187 17.03 4.97 4.64
CA LEU A 187 17.45 3.72 4.01
C LEU A 187 18.97 3.80 3.77
N CYS A 188 19.73 2.81 4.23
CA CYS A 188 21.19 2.77 4.15
C CYS A 188 21.85 4.06 4.71
N GLY A 189 21.34 4.59 5.83
CA GLY A 189 21.83 5.81 6.46
C GLY A 189 21.58 7.11 5.65
N LYS A 190 20.73 7.05 4.61
CA LYS A 190 20.34 8.21 3.81
C LYS A 190 18.86 8.53 3.99
N ARG A 191 18.56 9.82 4.17
CA ARG A 191 17.18 10.30 4.31
C ARG A 191 16.54 10.56 2.96
N PHE A 192 15.34 10.03 2.77
CA PHE A 192 14.54 10.17 1.56
C PHE A 192 13.23 10.88 1.86
N ARG A 193 12.84 11.79 0.97
CA ARG A 193 11.50 12.38 0.96
C ARG A 193 10.63 11.58 0.00
N ILE A 194 9.50 11.09 0.50
CA ILE A 194 8.60 10.19 -0.20
C ILE A 194 7.25 10.90 -0.41
N SER A 195 6.94 11.21 -1.67
CA SER A 195 5.64 11.76 -2.10
C SER A 195 4.66 10.61 -2.45
N PRO A 196 3.36 10.89 -2.72
CA PRO A 196 2.41 9.87 -3.15
C PRO A 196 2.89 9.04 -4.34
N LYS A 197 3.54 9.68 -5.33
CA LYS A 197 3.99 9.05 -6.59
C LYS A 197 5.44 8.56 -6.58
N SER A 198 6.25 8.91 -5.58
CA SER A 198 7.65 8.49 -5.52
C SER A 198 7.78 6.97 -5.58
N PHE A 199 8.74 6.49 -6.36
CA PHE A 199 9.20 5.12 -6.18
C PHE A 199 9.99 5.01 -4.88
N TYR A 200 9.70 4.01 -4.09
CA TYR A 200 10.46 3.64 -2.89
C TYR A 200 10.28 2.15 -2.67
N GLN A 201 11.34 1.46 -2.31
CA GLN A 201 11.30 0.00 -2.13
C GLN A 201 10.32 -0.38 -1.01
N VAL A 202 9.50 -1.39 -1.29
CA VAL A 202 8.40 -1.77 -0.37
C VAL A 202 8.84 -2.62 0.81
N ASN A 203 10.05 -3.17 0.75
CA ASN A 203 10.66 -3.94 1.82
C ASN A 203 12.00 -3.29 2.21
N PRO A 204 12.02 -2.31 3.11
CA PRO A 204 13.23 -1.58 3.46
C PRO A 204 14.32 -2.49 4.04
N VAL A 205 13.98 -3.44 4.90
CA VAL A 205 14.92 -4.35 5.55
C VAL A 205 15.71 -5.16 4.51
N GLN A 206 15.01 -5.83 3.60
CA GLN A 206 15.69 -6.61 2.54
C GLN A 206 16.37 -5.72 1.49
N THR A 207 15.92 -4.49 1.34
CA THR A 207 16.57 -3.53 0.44
C THR A 207 17.94 -3.10 0.95
N GLU A 208 18.10 -2.89 2.25
CA GLU A 208 19.41 -2.58 2.85
C GLU A 208 20.40 -3.73 2.66
N ILE A 209 19.93 -4.98 2.87
CA ILE A 209 20.74 -6.18 2.64
C ILE A 209 21.14 -6.27 1.15
N LEU A 210 20.18 -6.06 0.24
CA LEU A 210 20.43 -6.10 -1.20
C LEU A 210 21.44 -5.05 -1.65
N TYR A 211 21.28 -3.81 -1.17
CA TYR A 211 22.19 -2.71 -1.53
C TYR A 211 23.57 -2.89 -0.89
N GLY A 212 23.64 -3.42 0.34
CA GLY A 212 24.90 -3.81 0.97
C GLY A 212 25.66 -4.84 0.14
N LYS A 213 24.96 -5.88 -0.35
CA LYS A 213 25.56 -6.87 -1.24
C LYS A 213 26.03 -6.28 -2.57
N ALA A 214 25.26 -5.38 -3.17
CA ALA A 214 25.67 -4.70 -4.38
C ALA A 214 26.94 -3.86 -4.19
N LEU A 215 27.09 -3.19 -3.03
CA LEU A 215 28.27 -2.44 -2.69
C LEU A 215 29.50 -3.33 -2.43
N GLU A 216 29.32 -4.53 -1.89
CA GLU A 216 30.40 -5.51 -1.70
C GLU A 216 31.00 -5.99 -3.04
N TYR A 217 30.18 -5.97 -4.12
CA TYR A 217 30.61 -6.43 -5.45
C TYR A 217 31.05 -5.29 -6.39
N ALA A 218 30.89 -4.02 -5.99
CA ALA A 218 31.28 -2.85 -6.78
C ALA A 218 32.72 -2.41 -6.52
#